data_09fe386beff8e9d80519de9b1ac37cef
#
_entry.id   09fe386beff8e9d80519de9b1ac37cef
#
_cell.length_a   1.000
_cell.length_b   1.000
_cell.length_c   1.000
_cell.angle_alpha   90.00
_cell.angle_beta   90.00
_cell.angle_gamma   90.00
#
_symmetry.space_group_name_H-M   'P 1'
#
loop_
_entity.id
_entity.type
_entity.pdbx_description
1 polymer ?
#
loop_
_entity_poly.entity_id
_entity_poly.type
_entity_poly.pdbx_seq_one_letter_code
_entity_poly.pdbx_strand_id
1 'polypeptide(L)'
;MMCKPLRNCWALALWGSLALAAPAQTSSDDQAAHYAAIGQQALADGHYPEAQTNFEKLAKLAPQVAEVHATLASIYFQQREFALAVREVRTAQKIKPSLPRLDSLLGLSLSELGQMADALPHLEKGFKDASDSEGRRMCGLQLLRAYTGLSRNADAVETALALNKLYPDDPEVLYHTGRIYGNFAYVTMERLHDKAPNSIWMLQAQGEANESQKDYDAAVVAFNHVLLVDPRRPGIHYRLGRVYLARFHESQRPEDQDAAAREFSAELAIDPENGNAGYELANLNAARGKPDDAIRQYQAVLEHYPDFEEALVGLGGVYLENQRQADAIPLLDHATRLKPEDEIAWYRLAQADRATGDRAGQAKAIEAFTRLHSSTPVTLRKPDADDAITPQQLGPDAETKTPQ
;
A
#
# COMPACT_ATOMS: atom_id res chain seq x y z
N MET A 1 7.35 20.99 5.91
CA MET A 1 6.00 20.47 5.68
C MET A 1 5.20 20.77 6.94
N MET A 2 4.17 21.58 6.83
CA MET A 2 3.39 22.05 7.99
C MET A 2 2.52 20.90 8.50
N CYS A 3 2.83 20.40 9.71
CA CYS A 3 1.88 19.58 10.47
C CYS A 3 0.61 20.41 10.71
N LYS A 4 -0.54 19.86 10.29
CA LYS A 4 -1.84 20.40 10.72
C LYS A 4 -1.88 20.39 12.26
N PRO A 5 -2.37 21.46 12.91
CA PRO A 5 -2.52 21.45 14.34
C PRO A 5 -3.48 20.33 14.76
N LEU A 6 -3.03 19.47 15.65
CA LEU A 6 -3.82 18.41 16.27
C LEU A 6 -4.98 19.05 17.05
N ARG A 7 -6.14 19.13 16.41
CA ARG A 7 -7.37 19.59 17.05
C ARG A 7 -8.01 18.40 17.78
N ASN A 8 -8.07 18.51 19.10
CA ASN A 8 -9.03 17.83 19.99
C ASN A 8 -8.79 16.38 20.44
N CYS A 9 -7.57 15.92 20.74
CA CYS A 9 -7.43 14.59 21.36
C CYS A 9 -6.81 14.55 22.78
N TRP A 10 -6.55 15.69 23.41
CA TRP A 10 -5.83 15.72 24.70
C TRP A 10 -6.66 16.19 25.90
N ALA A 11 -7.98 16.14 25.82
CA ALA A 11 -8.84 16.41 26.97
C ALA A 11 -8.88 15.21 27.92
N LEU A 12 -8.02 15.19 28.91
CA LEU A 12 -8.06 14.25 30.03
C LEU A 12 -9.25 14.56 30.94
N ALA A 13 -10.29 13.75 30.86
CA ALA A 13 -11.32 13.68 31.89
C ALA A 13 -10.76 12.85 33.07
N LEU A 14 -10.15 13.48 34.03
CA LEU A 14 -9.75 12.86 35.30
C LEU A 14 -10.03 13.84 36.46
N TRP A 15 -11.27 13.83 36.92
CA TRP A 15 -11.60 14.31 38.28
C TRP A 15 -12.67 13.40 38.85
N GLY A 16 -12.21 12.37 39.55
CA GLY A 16 -13.04 11.60 40.47
C GLY A 16 -12.55 11.87 41.88
N SER A 17 -13.36 12.59 42.66
CA SER A 17 -13.40 12.65 44.13
C SER A 17 -12.08 12.98 44.89
N LEU A 18 -11.89 14.24 45.22
CA LEU A 18 -11.20 14.64 46.39
C LEU A 18 -12.24 15.09 47.45
N ALA A 19 -12.50 14.25 48.40
CA ALA A 19 -13.17 14.64 49.66
C ALA A 19 -12.22 14.30 50.83
N LEU A 20 -11.89 15.32 51.62
CA LEU A 20 -11.81 15.38 53.08
C LEU A 20 -10.64 16.25 53.57
N ALA A 21 -10.93 17.43 53.86
CA ALA A 21 -10.99 18.13 55.16
C ALA A 21 -9.69 18.28 55.97
N ALA A 22 -9.17 19.55 55.99
CA ALA A 22 -8.61 20.22 57.18
C ALA A 22 -8.78 21.75 57.04
N PRO A 23 -9.22 22.49 58.03
CA PRO A 23 -9.64 23.88 57.88
C PRO A 23 -8.48 24.86 58.13
N ALA A 24 -7.59 25.01 57.16
CA ALA A 24 -6.61 26.09 57.07
C ALA A 24 -6.00 26.26 55.65
N GLN A 25 -6.51 25.58 54.63
CA GLN A 25 -5.99 25.57 53.25
C GLN A 25 -6.96 26.15 52.20
N THR A 26 -8.12 26.65 52.59
CA THR A 26 -9.23 27.03 51.69
C THR A 26 -8.85 28.06 50.63
N SER A 27 -7.93 28.99 50.89
CA SER A 27 -7.56 30.01 49.87
C SER A 27 -6.59 29.49 48.81
N SER A 28 -5.73 28.53 49.13
CA SER A 28 -4.78 27.93 48.18
C SER A 28 -5.47 26.92 47.29
N ASP A 29 -6.37 26.10 47.85
CA ASP A 29 -7.10 25.08 47.14
C ASP A 29 -8.14 25.72 46.19
N ASP A 30 -8.79 26.82 46.62
CA ASP A 30 -9.71 27.60 45.78
C ASP A 30 -8.96 28.23 44.56
N GLN A 31 -7.74 28.74 44.80
CA GLN A 31 -6.91 29.30 43.72
C GLN A 31 -6.43 28.21 42.77
N ALA A 32 -6.05 27.04 43.27
CA ALA A 32 -5.64 25.92 42.45
C ALA A 32 -6.80 25.45 41.58
N ALA A 33 -8.01 25.30 42.14
CA ALA A 33 -9.20 24.94 41.41
C ALA A 33 -9.57 25.99 40.32
N HIS A 34 -9.43 27.27 40.65
CA HIS A 34 -9.67 28.36 39.70
C HIS A 34 -8.71 28.32 38.49
N TYR A 35 -7.37 28.19 38.76
CA TYR A 35 -6.41 28.08 37.66
C TYR A 35 -6.59 26.79 36.85
N ALA A 36 -6.96 25.68 37.48
CA ALA A 36 -7.26 24.44 36.80
C ALA A 36 -8.46 24.63 35.84
N ALA A 37 -9.54 25.24 36.28
CA ALA A 37 -10.73 25.46 35.50
C ALA A 37 -10.47 26.34 34.25
N ILE A 38 -9.80 27.50 34.45
CA ILE A 38 -9.48 28.41 33.35
C ILE A 38 -8.50 27.75 32.39
N GLY A 39 -7.45 27.07 32.90
CA GLY A 39 -6.48 26.39 32.06
C GLY A 39 -7.11 25.27 31.23
N GLN A 40 -8.03 24.52 31.81
CA GLN A 40 -8.77 23.46 31.07
C GLN A 40 -9.68 24.04 29.98
N GLN A 41 -10.39 25.14 30.29
CA GLN A 41 -11.23 25.81 29.30
C GLN A 41 -10.36 26.36 28.16
N ALA A 42 -9.26 27.02 28.46
CA ALA A 42 -8.31 27.53 27.45
C ALA A 42 -7.74 26.42 26.57
N LEU A 43 -7.46 25.22 27.13
CA LEU A 43 -7.06 24.05 26.37
C LEU A 43 -8.18 23.57 25.42
N ALA A 44 -9.40 23.49 25.89
CA ALA A 44 -10.55 23.08 25.09
C ALA A 44 -10.79 24.03 23.91
N ASP A 45 -10.54 25.32 24.12
CA ASP A 45 -10.69 26.37 23.11
C ASP A 45 -9.44 26.52 22.21
N GLY A 46 -8.38 25.76 22.48
CA GLY A 46 -7.11 25.80 21.72
C GLY A 46 -6.24 27.03 22.02
N HIS A 47 -6.52 27.75 23.10
CA HIS A 47 -5.76 28.93 23.56
C HIS A 47 -4.55 28.52 24.40
N TYR A 48 -3.55 27.88 23.76
CA TYR A 48 -2.38 27.32 24.43
C TYR A 48 -1.58 28.31 25.30
N PRO A 49 -1.35 29.60 24.91
CA PRO A 49 -0.61 30.55 25.78
C PRO A 49 -1.38 30.87 27.08
N GLU A 50 -2.70 30.96 27.05
CA GLU A 50 -3.52 31.17 28.23
C GLU A 50 -3.54 29.91 29.10
N ALA A 51 -3.70 28.73 28.51
CA ALA A 51 -3.60 27.45 29.19
C ALA A 51 -2.24 27.31 29.90
N GLN A 52 -1.15 27.60 29.21
CA GLN A 52 0.22 27.60 29.78
C GLN A 52 0.29 28.47 31.01
N THR A 53 -0.13 29.75 30.91
CA THR A 53 -0.07 30.70 32.02
C THR A 53 -0.77 30.18 33.28
N ASN A 54 -1.95 29.59 33.11
CA ASN A 54 -2.73 29.07 34.22
C ASN A 54 -2.16 27.77 34.79
N PHE A 55 -1.70 26.82 33.92
CA PHE A 55 -1.06 25.60 34.41
C PHE A 55 0.31 25.84 35.05
N GLU A 56 1.08 26.85 34.63
CA GLU A 56 2.30 27.26 35.32
C GLU A 56 2.03 27.79 36.75
N LYS A 57 0.93 28.56 36.92
CA LYS A 57 0.51 29.00 38.28
C LYS A 57 0.03 27.80 39.09
N LEU A 58 -0.74 26.90 38.49
CA LEU A 58 -1.20 25.69 39.15
C LEU A 58 -0.04 24.79 39.57
N ALA A 59 1.00 24.59 38.73
CA ALA A 59 2.18 23.81 39.08
C ALA A 59 2.96 24.39 40.25
N LYS A 60 2.95 25.72 40.44
CA LYS A 60 3.55 26.37 41.60
C LYS A 60 2.75 26.13 42.89
N LEU A 61 1.42 26.05 42.80
CA LEU A 61 0.55 25.80 43.96
C LEU A 61 0.50 24.30 44.30
N ALA A 62 0.58 23.43 43.30
CA ALA A 62 0.45 21.97 43.43
C ALA A 62 1.63 21.22 42.79
N PRO A 63 2.88 21.45 43.26
CA PRO A 63 4.09 20.93 42.62
C PRO A 63 4.26 19.41 42.71
N GLN A 64 3.43 18.72 43.51
CA GLN A 64 3.44 17.27 43.69
C GLN A 64 2.31 16.55 42.92
N VAL A 65 1.60 17.27 42.06
CA VAL A 65 0.52 16.68 41.24
C VAL A 65 1.06 16.35 39.84
N ALA A 66 1.31 15.07 39.59
CA ALA A 66 1.90 14.60 38.34
C ALA A 66 1.08 14.98 37.10
N GLU A 67 -0.24 14.96 37.23
CA GLU A 67 -1.21 15.29 36.15
C GLU A 67 -1.08 16.74 35.69
N VAL A 68 -0.75 17.68 36.64
CA VAL A 68 -0.51 19.09 36.30
C VAL A 68 0.73 19.23 35.43
N HIS A 69 1.84 18.56 35.80
CA HIS A 69 3.08 18.56 35.04
C HIS A 69 2.91 17.87 33.69
N ALA A 70 2.16 16.76 33.62
CA ALA A 70 1.86 16.08 32.36
C ALA A 70 1.05 16.96 31.40
N THR A 71 0.06 17.69 31.92
CA THR A 71 -0.72 18.65 31.14
C THR A 71 0.13 19.81 30.65
N LEU A 72 0.95 20.37 31.51
CA LEU A 72 1.86 21.46 31.16
C LEU A 72 2.88 21.02 30.11
N ALA A 73 3.40 19.80 30.21
CA ALA A 73 4.26 19.21 29.19
C ALA A 73 3.57 19.08 27.84
N SER A 74 2.30 18.68 27.84
CA SER A 74 1.50 18.60 26.61
C SER A 74 1.29 19.98 25.98
N ILE A 75 1.06 21.01 26.79
CA ILE A 75 0.92 22.40 26.33
C ILE A 75 2.24 22.88 25.69
N TYR A 76 3.36 22.68 26.35
CA TYR A 76 4.68 23.02 25.81
C TYR A 76 4.98 22.27 24.51
N PHE A 77 4.61 20.99 24.41
CA PHE A 77 4.76 20.21 23.20
C PHE A 77 3.96 20.83 22.03
N GLN A 78 2.69 21.22 22.26
CA GLN A 78 1.85 21.88 21.25
C GLN A 78 2.43 23.22 20.78
N GLN A 79 3.08 23.96 21.70
CA GLN A 79 3.76 25.21 21.40
C GLN A 79 5.17 25.03 20.82
N ARG A 80 5.60 23.78 20.62
CA ARG A 80 6.94 23.40 20.13
C ARG A 80 8.08 23.79 21.08
N GLU A 81 7.75 24.00 22.36
CA GLU A 81 8.73 24.25 23.44
C GLU A 81 9.22 22.91 24.01
N PHE A 82 9.82 22.08 23.16
CA PHE A 82 10.12 20.69 23.46
C PHE A 82 11.05 20.49 24.68
N ALA A 83 12.00 21.40 24.87
CA ALA A 83 12.89 21.34 26.08
C ALA A 83 12.11 21.50 27.38
N LEU A 84 11.11 22.37 27.39
CA LEU A 84 10.24 22.58 28.56
C LEU A 84 9.32 21.37 28.73
N ALA A 85 8.78 20.81 27.62
CA ALA A 85 7.99 19.59 27.66
C ALA A 85 8.76 18.42 28.29
N VAL A 86 10.02 18.20 27.90
CA VAL A 86 10.89 17.15 28.47
C VAL A 86 11.08 17.36 29.97
N ARG A 87 11.30 18.60 30.43
CA ARG A 87 11.45 18.91 31.84
C ARG A 87 10.21 18.54 32.63
N GLU A 88 9.06 18.95 32.19
CA GLU A 88 7.78 18.70 32.86
C GLU A 88 7.39 17.22 32.85
N VAL A 89 7.62 16.50 31.72
CA VAL A 89 7.42 15.05 31.68
C VAL A 89 8.30 14.34 32.72
N ARG A 90 9.58 14.68 32.79
CA ARG A 90 10.50 14.10 33.78
C ARG A 90 10.08 14.40 35.24
N THR A 91 9.48 15.56 35.46
CA THR A 91 8.90 15.91 36.77
C THR A 91 7.68 15.02 37.05
N ALA A 92 6.75 14.89 36.10
CA ALA A 92 5.59 14.03 36.24
C ALA A 92 5.99 12.55 36.47
N GLN A 93 7.01 12.05 35.76
CA GLN A 93 7.51 10.67 35.91
C GLN A 93 8.11 10.41 37.30
N LYS A 94 8.81 11.40 37.90
CA LYS A 94 9.35 11.28 39.25
C LYS A 94 8.25 11.16 40.30
N ILE A 95 7.14 11.88 40.09
CA ILE A 95 6.01 11.89 41.03
C ILE A 95 5.17 10.63 40.88
N LYS A 96 4.82 10.29 39.63
CA LYS A 96 3.94 9.16 39.29
C LYS A 96 4.42 8.46 38.01
N PRO A 97 5.35 7.50 38.14
CA PRO A 97 5.92 6.80 36.96
C PRO A 97 4.88 6.03 36.11
N SER A 98 3.76 5.65 36.74
CA SER A 98 2.69 4.88 36.08
C SER A 98 1.66 5.76 35.37
N LEU A 99 1.85 7.09 35.31
CA LEU A 99 0.92 7.95 34.59
C LEU A 99 1.00 7.65 33.08
N PRO A 100 -0.14 7.37 32.41
CA PRO A 100 -0.14 7.03 30.99
C PRO A 100 0.38 8.18 30.11
N ARG A 101 0.83 7.86 28.91
CA ARG A 101 1.28 8.80 27.87
C ARG A 101 2.59 9.55 28.15
N LEU A 102 3.19 9.42 29.33
CA LEU A 102 4.44 10.14 29.63
C LEU A 102 5.59 9.67 28.73
N ASP A 103 5.69 8.37 28.44
CA ASP A 103 6.72 7.85 27.54
C ASP A 103 6.50 8.35 26.11
N SER A 104 5.27 8.35 25.60
CA SER A 104 4.96 8.91 24.27
C SER A 104 5.39 10.37 24.17
N LEU A 105 4.98 11.19 25.14
CA LEU A 105 5.27 12.62 25.13
C LEU A 105 6.77 12.91 25.30
N LEU A 106 7.47 12.13 26.13
CA LEU A 106 8.92 12.26 26.30
C LEU A 106 9.66 11.86 25.03
N GLY A 107 9.34 10.71 24.46
CA GLY A 107 9.97 10.22 23.23
C GLY A 107 9.77 11.17 22.06
N LEU A 108 8.54 11.66 21.87
CA LEU A 108 8.23 12.65 20.83
C LEU A 108 8.99 13.96 21.03
N SER A 109 9.02 14.48 22.29
CA SER A 109 9.73 15.74 22.58
C SER A 109 11.24 15.63 22.39
N LEU A 110 11.85 14.51 22.81
CA LEU A 110 13.29 14.24 22.60
C LEU A 110 13.62 14.09 21.12
N SER A 111 12.73 13.44 20.35
CA SER A 111 12.88 13.30 18.90
C SER A 111 12.89 14.66 18.18
N GLU A 112 11.99 15.57 18.56
CA GLU A 112 11.94 16.93 18.00
C GLU A 112 13.18 17.78 18.38
N LEU A 113 13.82 17.48 19.50
CA LEU A 113 15.12 18.05 19.89
C LEU A 113 16.32 17.42 19.18
N GLY A 114 16.09 16.41 18.32
CA GLY A 114 17.16 15.68 17.65
C GLY A 114 17.89 14.68 18.54
N GLN A 115 17.44 14.45 19.76
CA GLN A 115 18.04 13.53 20.74
C GLN A 115 17.52 12.09 20.50
N MET A 116 17.78 11.55 19.29
CA MET A 116 17.19 10.30 18.82
C MET A 116 17.55 9.08 19.68
N ALA A 117 18.81 9.01 20.18
CA ALA A 117 19.25 7.91 21.02
C ALA A 117 18.47 7.85 22.35
N ASP A 118 18.21 9.02 22.95
CA ASP A 118 17.45 9.13 24.18
C ASP A 118 15.95 8.96 23.95
N ALA A 119 15.46 9.38 22.79
CA ALA A 119 14.06 9.27 22.41
C ALA A 119 13.61 7.81 22.20
N LEU A 120 14.49 6.97 21.65
CA LEU A 120 14.17 5.63 21.14
C LEU A 120 13.46 4.74 22.17
N PRO A 121 13.98 4.52 23.41
CA PRO A 121 13.32 3.66 24.38
C PRO A 121 11.93 4.16 24.80
N HIS A 122 11.71 5.47 24.78
CA HIS A 122 10.44 6.09 25.11
C HIS A 122 9.45 6.00 23.93
N LEU A 123 9.92 6.18 22.70
CA LEU A 123 9.11 5.96 21.50
C LEU A 123 8.66 4.50 21.39
N GLU A 124 9.54 3.53 21.66
CA GLU A 124 9.21 2.10 21.65
C GLU A 124 8.11 1.75 22.67
N LYS A 125 8.18 2.34 23.88
CA LYS A 125 7.13 2.16 24.88
C LYS A 125 5.82 2.82 24.46
N GLY A 126 5.88 4.06 23.98
CA GLY A 126 4.71 4.78 23.48
C GLY A 126 4.05 4.07 22.30
N PHE A 127 4.81 3.47 21.41
CA PHE A 127 4.28 2.68 20.31
C PHE A 127 3.58 1.39 20.77
N LYS A 128 3.97 0.82 21.89
CA LYS A 128 3.31 -0.35 22.51
C LYS A 128 2.06 0.01 23.31
N ASP A 129 1.91 1.28 23.72
CA ASP A 129 0.75 1.72 24.51
C ASP A 129 -0.52 1.77 23.65
N ALA A 130 -1.41 0.78 23.85
CA ALA A 130 -2.67 0.69 23.14
C ALA A 130 -3.75 1.69 23.65
N SER A 131 -3.53 2.32 24.79
CA SER A 131 -4.48 3.26 25.41
C SER A 131 -4.52 4.63 24.73
N ASP A 132 -3.47 4.98 23.98
CA ASP A 132 -3.33 6.23 23.25
C ASP A 132 -3.08 5.97 21.75
N SER A 133 -4.14 5.84 20.97
CA SER A 133 -4.04 5.53 19.53
C SER A 133 -3.26 6.58 18.75
N GLU A 134 -3.48 7.88 19.02
CA GLU A 134 -2.77 8.95 18.31
C GLU A 134 -1.30 9.05 18.74
N GLY A 135 -1.02 9.00 20.04
CA GLY A 135 0.35 8.96 20.55
C GLY A 135 1.10 7.73 20.03
N ARG A 136 0.43 6.57 19.97
CA ARG A 136 0.96 5.35 19.38
C ARG A 136 1.34 5.54 17.92
N ARG A 137 0.45 6.13 17.10
CA ARG A 137 0.70 6.45 15.70
C ARG A 137 1.90 7.36 15.53
N MET A 138 1.94 8.46 16.27
CA MET A 138 3.05 9.43 16.24
C MET A 138 4.38 8.79 16.66
N CYS A 139 4.39 7.99 17.72
CA CYS A 139 5.58 7.27 18.15
C CYS A 139 6.08 6.32 17.06
N GLY A 140 5.18 5.56 16.42
CA GLY A 140 5.53 4.67 15.31
C GLY A 140 6.17 5.40 14.13
N LEU A 141 5.60 6.52 13.70
CA LEU A 141 6.16 7.34 12.63
C LEU A 141 7.54 7.92 12.99
N GLN A 142 7.73 8.34 14.26
CA GLN A 142 9.05 8.80 14.72
C GLN A 142 10.06 7.66 14.86
N LEU A 143 9.61 6.43 15.21
CA LEU A 143 10.47 5.25 15.21
C LEU A 143 11.00 4.93 13.82
N LEU A 144 10.16 5.01 12.75
CA LEU A 144 10.64 4.84 11.38
C LEU A 144 11.80 5.79 11.07
N ARG A 145 11.67 7.05 11.46
CA ARG A 145 12.70 8.07 11.27
C ARG A 145 13.95 7.79 12.09
N ALA A 146 13.79 7.44 13.37
CA ALA A 146 14.89 7.14 14.27
C ALA A 146 15.68 5.90 13.81
N TYR A 147 15.01 4.79 13.48
CA TYR A 147 15.65 3.58 13.01
C TYR A 147 16.36 3.78 11.68
N THR A 148 15.76 4.53 10.74
CA THR A 148 16.42 4.88 9.46
C THR A 148 17.69 5.69 9.71
N GLY A 149 17.63 6.71 10.57
CA GLY A 149 18.80 7.53 10.91
C GLY A 149 19.92 6.76 11.60
N LEU A 150 19.59 5.70 12.32
CA LEU A 150 20.53 4.79 12.98
C LEU A 150 20.94 3.59 12.12
N SER A 151 20.52 3.53 10.85
CA SER A 151 20.74 2.40 9.93
C SER A 151 20.20 1.05 10.45
N ARG A 152 19.22 1.09 11.36
CA ARG A 152 18.52 -0.07 11.91
C ARG A 152 17.36 -0.47 10.98
N ASN A 153 17.70 -0.87 9.75
CA ASN A 153 16.70 -1.09 8.68
C ASN A 153 15.69 -2.20 9.02
N ALA A 154 16.11 -3.27 9.71
CA ALA A 154 15.20 -4.35 10.09
C ALA A 154 14.12 -3.85 11.07
N ASP A 155 14.50 -3.07 12.08
CA ASP A 155 13.56 -2.50 13.06
C ASP A 155 12.62 -1.48 12.42
N ALA A 156 13.11 -0.73 11.43
CA ALA A 156 12.28 0.19 10.64
C ALA A 156 11.20 -0.57 9.86
N VAL A 157 11.56 -1.70 9.19
CA VAL A 157 10.62 -2.54 8.44
C VAL A 157 9.59 -3.17 9.38
N GLU A 158 10.01 -3.74 10.51
CA GLU A 158 9.10 -4.32 11.50
C GLU A 158 8.09 -3.28 12.01
N THR A 159 8.57 -2.08 12.34
CA THR A 159 7.71 -0.97 12.75
C THR A 159 6.75 -0.54 11.64
N ALA A 160 7.20 -0.51 10.39
CA ALA A 160 6.37 -0.18 9.23
C ALA A 160 5.24 -1.20 9.02
N LEU A 161 5.54 -2.50 9.12
CA LEU A 161 4.54 -3.56 9.05
C LEU A 161 3.49 -3.43 10.17
N ALA A 162 3.94 -3.15 11.40
CA ALA A 162 3.05 -2.94 12.53
C ALA A 162 2.15 -1.69 12.35
N LEU A 163 2.71 -0.59 11.84
CA LEU A 163 1.94 0.62 11.53
C LEU A 163 0.87 0.38 10.48
N ASN A 164 1.21 -0.28 9.35
CA ASN A 164 0.23 -0.59 8.30
C ASN A 164 -0.90 -1.48 8.82
N LYS A 165 -0.59 -2.43 9.71
CA LYS A 165 -1.62 -3.27 10.33
C LYS A 165 -2.57 -2.48 11.24
N LEU A 166 -2.05 -1.48 11.96
CA LEU A 166 -2.82 -0.68 12.91
C LEU A 166 -3.59 0.47 12.25
N TYR A 167 -3.05 1.03 11.17
CA TYR A 167 -3.56 2.21 10.48
C TYR A 167 -3.52 2.00 8.95
N PRO A 168 -4.27 1.01 8.42
CA PRO A 168 -4.14 0.56 7.02
C PRO A 168 -4.49 1.63 5.99
N ASP A 169 -5.38 2.56 6.35
CA ASP A 169 -5.90 3.59 5.45
C ASP A 169 -5.36 5.00 5.75
N ASP A 170 -4.38 5.11 6.67
CA ASP A 170 -3.79 6.41 7.01
C ASP A 170 -2.78 6.83 5.94
N PRO A 171 -3.02 7.95 5.20
CA PRO A 171 -2.15 8.36 4.10
C PRO A 171 -0.71 8.69 4.53
N GLU A 172 -0.50 9.21 5.75
CA GLU A 172 0.83 9.52 6.27
C GLU A 172 1.59 8.23 6.60
N VAL A 173 0.91 7.26 7.20
CA VAL A 173 1.46 5.94 7.47
C VAL A 173 1.83 5.25 6.16
N LEU A 174 0.91 5.18 5.18
CA LEU A 174 1.16 4.57 3.87
C LEU A 174 2.36 5.22 3.16
N TYR A 175 2.45 6.55 3.17
CA TYR A 175 3.56 7.28 2.56
C TYR A 175 4.91 6.93 3.20
N HIS A 176 4.99 6.98 4.53
CA HIS A 176 6.25 6.74 5.22
C HIS A 176 6.68 5.28 5.19
N THR A 177 5.75 4.35 5.34
CA THR A 177 6.03 2.91 5.29
C THR A 177 6.44 2.47 3.88
N GLY A 178 5.78 2.99 2.83
CA GLY A 178 6.19 2.75 1.45
C GLY A 178 7.64 3.15 1.18
N ARG A 179 8.08 4.29 1.72
CA ARG A 179 9.50 4.72 1.62
C ARG A 179 10.46 3.78 2.36
N ILE A 180 10.05 3.26 3.52
CA ILE A 180 10.88 2.29 4.27
C ILE A 180 11.05 1.01 3.46
N TYR A 181 9.96 0.48 2.89
CA TYR A 181 10.03 -0.74 2.06
C TYR A 181 10.91 -0.53 0.82
N GLY A 182 10.73 0.60 0.12
CA GLY A 182 11.55 0.92 -1.05
C GLY A 182 13.05 1.04 -0.70
N ASN A 183 13.39 1.73 0.38
CA ASN A 183 14.77 1.84 0.83
C ASN A 183 15.37 0.48 1.25
N PHE A 184 14.59 -0.33 1.94
CA PHE A 184 15.05 -1.66 2.36
C PHE A 184 15.25 -2.59 1.16
N ALA A 185 14.36 -2.55 0.17
CA ALA A 185 14.51 -3.29 -1.08
C ALA A 185 15.79 -2.88 -1.81
N TYR A 186 16.02 -1.56 -1.94
CA TYR A 186 17.23 -1.02 -2.57
C TYR A 186 18.51 -1.52 -1.88
N VAL A 187 18.64 -1.34 -0.57
CA VAL A 187 19.82 -1.78 0.20
C VAL A 187 20.02 -3.30 0.10
N THR A 188 18.91 -4.05 0.04
CA THR A 188 18.99 -5.52 -0.11
C THR A 188 19.54 -5.90 -1.49
N MET A 189 19.13 -5.21 -2.56
CA MET A 189 19.64 -5.43 -3.91
C MET A 189 21.11 -5.00 -4.05
N GLU A 190 21.53 -3.90 -3.43
CA GLU A 190 22.96 -3.54 -3.35
C GLU A 190 23.78 -4.66 -2.70
N ARG A 191 23.31 -5.21 -1.57
CA ARG A 191 23.99 -6.32 -0.91
C ARG A 191 24.05 -7.57 -1.77
N LEU A 192 23.01 -7.86 -2.55
CA LEU A 192 23.00 -8.96 -3.52
C LEU A 192 24.07 -8.72 -4.60
N HIS A 193 24.11 -7.50 -5.15
CA HIS A 193 25.12 -7.11 -6.13
C HIS A 193 26.55 -7.29 -5.59
N ASP A 194 26.81 -6.80 -4.36
CA ASP A 194 28.15 -6.86 -3.77
C ASP A 194 28.58 -8.30 -3.44
N LYS A 195 27.64 -9.13 -2.98
CA LYS A 195 27.94 -10.49 -2.51
C LYS A 195 27.95 -11.53 -3.62
N ALA A 196 27.10 -11.35 -4.64
CA ALA A 196 26.88 -12.34 -5.67
C ALA A 196 26.52 -11.70 -7.04
N PRO A 197 27.40 -10.86 -7.61
CA PRO A 197 27.12 -10.07 -8.82
C PRO A 197 26.76 -10.92 -10.04
N ASN A 198 27.25 -12.15 -10.12
CA ASN A 198 27.04 -13.07 -11.23
C ASN A 198 26.06 -14.21 -10.87
N SER A 199 25.34 -14.11 -9.76
CA SER A 199 24.35 -15.10 -9.39
C SER A 199 23.11 -15.02 -10.31
N ILE A 200 22.42 -16.14 -10.48
CA ILE A 200 21.16 -16.17 -11.23
C ILE A 200 20.13 -15.19 -10.65
N TRP A 201 20.17 -14.95 -9.35
CA TRP A 201 19.30 -13.99 -8.68
C TRP A 201 19.61 -12.55 -9.08
N MET A 202 20.91 -12.20 -9.18
CA MET A 202 21.31 -10.87 -9.64
C MET A 202 21.01 -10.67 -11.12
N LEU A 203 21.27 -11.69 -11.95
CA LEU A 203 20.92 -11.65 -13.38
C LEU A 203 19.42 -11.49 -13.59
N GLN A 204 18.60 -12.20 -12.82
CA GLN A 204 17.15 -12.05 -12.86
C GLN A 204 16.72 -10.62 -12.43
N ALA A 205 17.27 -10.11 -11.32
CA ALA A 205 16.97 -8.74 -10.84
C ALA A 205 17.38 -7.68 -11.88
N GLN A 206 18.50 -7.88 -12.58
CA GLN A 206 18.92 -7.00 -13.69
C GLN A 206 17.92 -7.03 -14.84
N GLY A 207 17.44 -8.23 -15.21
CA GLY A 207 16.42 -8.40 -16.24
C GLY A 207 15.12 -7.66 -15.89
N GLU A 208 14.66 -7.80 -14.64
CA GLU A 208 13.47 -7.13 -14.12
C GLU A 208 13.64 -5.60 -14.07
N ALA A 209 14.81 -5.13 -13.65
CA ALA A 209 15.12 -3.70 -13.63
C ALA A 209 15.14 -3.10 -15.05
N ASN A 210 15.77 -3.79 -16.00
CA ASN A 210 15.82 -3.36 -17.39
C ASN A 210 14.43 -3.37 -18.05
N GLU A 211 13.60 -4.40 -17.77
CA GLU A 211 12.20 -4.45 -18.20
C GLU A 211 11.43 -3.23 -17.69
N SER A 212 11.56 -2.89 -16.41
CA SER A 212 10.89 -1.74 -15.79
C SER A 212 11.33 -0.39 -16.37
N GLN A 213 12.58 -0.30 -16.82
CA GLN A 213 13.16 0.88 -17.47
C GLN A 213 12.91 0.91 -18.98
N LYS A 214 12.21 -0.10 -19.53
CA LYS A 214 11.94 -0.30 -20.95
C LYS A 214 13.20 -0.52 -21.79
N ASP A 215 14.32 -0.90 -21.16
CA ASP A 215 15.51 -1.37 -21.88
C ASP A 215 15.33 -2.85 -22.20
N TYR A 216 14.46 -3.12 -23.18
CA TYR A 216 14.07 -4.48 -23.54
C TYR A 216 15.24 -5.31 -24.08
N ASP A 217 16.18 -4.70 -24.78
CA ASP A 217 17.35 -5.43 -25.31
C ASP A 217 18.24 -5.90 -24.15
N ALA A 218 18.50 -5.05 -23.17
CA ALA A 218 19.25 -5.43 -21.98
C ALA A 218 18.49 -6.45 -21.11
N ALA A 219 17.16 -6.33 -21.01
CA ALA A 219 16.33 -7.31 -20.32
C ALA A 219 16.43 -8.71 -20.96
N VAL A 220 16.31 -8.79 -22.29
CA VAL A 220 16.47 -10.06 -23.04
C VAL A 220 17.85 -10.68 -22.78
N VAL A 221 18.92 -9.90 -22.80
CA VAL A 221 20.27 -10.39 -22.51
C VAL A 221 20.35 -10.95 -21.10
N ALA A 222 19.86 -10.23 -20.10
CA ALA A 222 19.92 -10.64 -18.71
C ALA A 222 19.11 -11.93 -18.44
N PHE A 223 17.88 -12.04 -18.93
CA PHE A 223 17.06 -13.25 -18.76
C PHE A 223 17.65 -14.45 -19.50
N ASN A 224 18.20 -14.26 -20.72
CA ASN A 224 18.91 -15.32 -21.40
C ASN A 224 20.14 -15.80 -20.62
N HIS A 225 20.86 -14.93 -19.92
CA HIS A 225 21.95 -15.35 -19.04
C HIS A 225 21.44 -16.22 -17.87
N VAL A 226 20.24 -15.92 -17.32
CA VAL A 226 19.62 -16.80 -16.32
C VAL A 226 19.37 -18.19 -16.92
N LEU A 227 18.82 -18.28 -18.13
CA LEU A 227 18.53 -19.56 -18.81
C LEU A 227 19.79 -20.33 -19.25
N LEU A 228 20.93 -19.65 -19.44
CA LEU A 228 22.21 -20.33 -19.64
C LEU A 228 22.68 -21.10 -18.39
N VAL A 229 22.33 -20.61 -17.20
CA VAL A 229 22.68 -21.24 -15.92
C VAL A 229 21.64 -22.26 -15.51
N ASP A 230 20.36 -21.91 -15.66
CA ASP A 230 19.21 -22.76 -15.31
C ASP A 230 18.17 -22.72 -16.43
N PRO A 231 18.26 -23.63 -17.43
CA PRO A 231 17.39 -23.65 -18.61
C PRO A 231 15.91 -23.94 -18.32
N ARG A 232 15.61 -24.44 -17.13
CA ARG A 232 14.22 -24.79 -16.73
C ARG A 232 13.74 -23.94 -15.55
N ARG A 233 14.35 -22.78 -15.34
CA ARG A 233 13.92 -21.89 -14.27
C ARG A 233 12.50 -21.37 -14.55
N PRO A 234 11.51 -21.68 -13.68
CA PRO A 234 10.14 -21.25 -13.88
C PRO A 234 10.02 -19.72 -13.90
N GLY A 235 9.14 -19.21 -14.76
CA GLY A 235 8.83 -17.79 -14.88
C GLY A 235 9.77 -16.99 -15.80
N ILE A 236 10.98 -17.47 -16.10
CA ILE A 236 11.92 -16.70 -16.94
C ILE A 236 11.52 -16.69 -18.41
N HIS A 237 11.07 -17.80 -18.94
CA HIS A 237 10.52 -17.85 -20.30
C HIS A 237 9.27 -16.98 -20.42
N TYR A 238 8.40 -16.97 -19.40
CA TYR A 238 7.25 -16.08 -19.37
C TYR A 238 7.69 -14.59 -19.40
N ARG A 239 8.67 -14.20 -18.59
CA ARG A 239 9.22 -12.83 -18.62
C ARG A 239 9.82 -12.46 -19.96
N LEU A 240 10.60 -13.34 -20.57
CA LEU A 240 11.12 -13.12 -21.92
C LEU A 240 10.01 -12.90 -22.93
N GLY A 241 8.95 -13.73 -22.89
CA GLY A 241 7.78 -13.57 -23.74
C GLY A 241 7.16 -12.18 -23.60
N ARG A 242 6.96 -11.70 -22.36
CA ARG A 242 6.45 -10.35 -22.09
C ARG A 242 7.37 -9.25 -22.61
N VAL A 243 8.68 -9.39 -22.39
CA VAL A 243 9.66 -8.41 -22.88
C VAL A 243 9.64 -8.33 -24.41
N TYR A 244 9.54 -9.47 -25.11
CA TYR A 244 9.40 -9.49 -26.56
C TYR A 244 8.09 -8.83 -27.03
N LEU A 245 6.96 -9.08 -26.35
CA LEU A 245 5.70 -8.39 -26.64
C LEU A 245 5.79 -6.88 -26.42
N ALA A 246 6.37 -6.45 -25.32
CA ALA A 246 6.55 -5.04 -25.04
C ALA A 246 7.43 -4.35 -26.08
N ARG A 247 8.51 -5.01 -26.51
CA ARG A 247 9.39 -4.53 -27.58
C ARG A 247 8.67 -4.50 -28.93
N PHE A 248 7.83 -5.51 -29.23
CA PHE A 248 6.99 -5.50 -30.41
C PHE A 248 6.04 -4.31 -30.45
N HIS A 249 5.39 -3.97 -29.34
CA HIS A 249 4.49 -2.81 -29.28
C HIS A 249 5.20 -1.48 -29.56
N GLU A 250 6.47 -1.35 -29.19
CA GLU A 250 7.23 -0.13 -29.47
C GLU A 250 7.84 -0.11 -30.90
N SER A 251 8.36 -1.25 -31.35
CA SER A 251 9.15 -1.32 -32.58
C SER A 251 8.43 -1.91 -33.78
N GLN A 252 7.29 -2.57 -33.56
CA GLN A 252 6.48 -3.28 -34.59
C GLN A 252 7.27 -4.33 -35.38
N ARG A 253 8.30 -4.96 -34.76
CA ARG A 253 9.11 -6.01 -35.37
C ARG A 253 8.36 -7.35 -35.31
N PRO A 254 7.98 -7.96 -36.47
CA PRO A 254 7.22 -9.21 -36.45
C PRO A 254 7.96 -10.38 -35.76
N GLU A 255 9.30 -10.38 -35.82
CA GLU A 255 10.15 -11.39 -35.20
C GLU A 255 9.97 -11.44 -33.67
N ASP A 256 9.60 -10.33 -33.04
CA ASP A 256 9.37 -10.27 -31.59
C ASP A 256 8.10 -10.99 -31.18
N GLN A 257 7.03 -10.94 -32.00
CA GLN A 257 5.86 -11.77 -31.76
C GLN A 257 6.18 -13.27 -31.84
N ASP A 258 7.02 -13.66 -32.81
CA ASP A 258 7.43 -15.06 -32.94
C ASP A 258 8.31 -15.50 -31.76
N ALA A 259 9.18 -14.62 -31.30
CA ALA A 259 9.99 -14.87 -30.12
C ALA A 259 9.09 -15.02 -28.88
N ALA A 260 8.16 -14.09 -28.66
CA ALA A 260 7.22 -14.16 -27.54
C ALA A 260 6.43 -15.48 -27.51
N ALA A 261 5.90 -15.91 -28.67
CA ALA A 261 5.15 -17.17 -28.73
C ALA A 261 6.03 -18.39 -28.40
N ARG A 262 7.31 -18.41 -28.86
CA ARG A 262 8.24 -19.47 -28.50
C ARG A 262 8.51 -19.49 -26.99
N GLU A 263 8.72 -18.34 -26.41
CA GLU A 263 9.03 -18.23 -24.98
C GLU A 263 7.82 -18.64 -24.12
N PHE A 264 6.61 -18.19 -24.42
CA PHE A 264 5.41 -18.66 -23.70
C PHE A 264 5.19 -20.17 -23.84
N SER A 265 5.46 -20.73 -25.04
CA SER A 265 5.36 -22.17 -25.24
C SER A 265 6.46 -22.93 -24.44
N ALA A 266 7.65 -22.35 -24.28
CA ALA A 266 8.71 -22.91 -23.47
C ALA A 266 8.35 -22.88 -21.98
N GLU A 267 7.74 -21.79 -21.51
CA GLU A 267 7.24 -21.72 -20.13
C GLU A 267 6.20 -22.82 -19.86
N LEU A 268 5.22 -22.99 -20.75
CA LEU A 268 4.19 -24.02 -20.61
C LEU A 268 4.73 -25.45 -20.68
N ALA A 269 5.91 -25.66 -21.29
CA ALA A 269 6.61 -26.93 -21.26
C ALA A 269 7.28 -27.22 -19.91
N ILE A 270 7.55 -26.18 -19.11
CA ILE A 270 8.11 -26.25 -17.76
C ILE A 270 6.99 -26.28 -16.72
N ASP A 271 6.04 -25.39 -16.85
CA ASP A 271 4.87 -25.19 -15.99
C ASP A 271 3.60 -25.14 -16.84
N PRO A 272 2.94 -26.29 -17.11
CA PRO A 272 1.72 -26.35 -17.89
C PRO A 272 0.53 -25.60 -17.29
N GLU A 273 0.58 -25.33 -15.97
CA GLU A 273 -0.46 -24.62 -15.25
C GLU A 273 -0.22 -23.10 -15.19
N ASN A 274 0.82 -22.58 -15.85
CA ASN A 274 1.05 -21.15 -15.91
C ASN A 274 -0.06 -20.46 -16.74
N GLY A 275 -1.13 -20.04 -16.06
CA GLY A 275 -2.31 -19.41 -16.67
C GLY A 275 -1.97 -18.15 -17.46
N ASN A 276 -1.02 -17.35 -16.98
CA ASN A 276 -0.60 -16.13 -17.66
C ASN A 276 0.12 -16.43 -18.98
N ALA A 277 1.03 -17.40 -18.98
CA ALA A 277 1.71 -17.79 -20.23
C ALA A 277 0.73 -18.39 -21.25
N GLY A 278 -0.23 -19.20 -20.77
CA GLY A 278 -1.30 -19.76 -21.61
C GLY A 278 -2.20 -18.69 -22.22
N TYR A 279 -2.58 -17.72 -21.42
CA TYR A 279 -3.40 -16.58 -21.84
C TYR A 279 -2.68 -15.72 -22.91
N GLU A 280 -1.42 -15.35 -22.67
CA GLU A 280 -0.66 -14.55 -23.64
C GLU A 280 -0.41 -15.30 -24.95
N LEU A 281 -0.15 -16.61 -24.88
CA LEU A 281 -0.01 -17.44 -26.07
C LEU A 281 -1.32 -17.54 -26.85
N ALA A 282 -2.45 -17.62 -26.15
CA ALA A 282 -3.78 -17.62 -26.77
C ALA A 282 -4.07 -16.29 -27.49
N ASN A 283 -3.78 -15.16 -26.85
CA ASN A 283 -3.89 -13.83 -27.46
C ASN A 283 -3.06 -13.72 -28.75
N LEU A 284 -1.79 -14.14 -28.68
CA LEU A 284 -0.90 -14.14 -29.85
C LEU A 284 -1.44 -15.03 -31.00
N ASN A 285 -1.96 -16.21 -30.69
CA ASN A 285 -2.55 -17.10 -31.68
C ASN A 285 -3.81 -16.50 -32.32
N ALA A 286 -4.66 -15.85 -31.51
CA ALA A 286 -5.83 -15.13 -32.03
C ALA A 286 -5.41 -13.99 -32.98
N ALA A 287 -4.49 -13.12 -32.53
CA ALA A 287 -3.97 -12.00 -33.33
C ALA A 287 -3.31 -12.45 -34.66
N ARG A 288 -2.79 -13.67 -34.71
CA ARG A 288 -2.17 -14.28 -35.91
C ARG A 288 -3.16 -15.01 -36.81
N GLY A 289 -4.44 -14.94 -36.51
CA GLY A 289 -5.47 -15.66 -37.29
C GLY A 289 -5.40 -17.18 -37.14
N LYS A 290 -4.99 -17.68 -35.97
CA LYS A 290 -4.96 -19.10 -35.60
C LYS A 290 -6.02 -19.39 -34.51
N PRO A 291 -7.32 -19.27 -34.87
CA PRO A 291 -8.38 -19.34 -33.85
C PRO A 291 -8.46 -20.69 -33.14
N ASP A 292 -8.20 -21.81 -33.83
CA ASP A 292 -8.23 -23.12 -33.18
C ASP A 292 -7.12 -23.29 -32.13
N ASP A 293 -5.94 -22.74 -32.38
CA ASP A 293 -4.84 -22.73 -31.41
C ASP A 293 -5.18 -21.84 -30.24
N ALA A 294 -5.72 -20.65 -30.47
CA ALA A 294 -6.17 -19.73 -29.45
C ALA A 294 -7.25 -20.35 -28.54
N ILE A 295 -8.27 -20.96 -29.14
CA ILE A 295 -9.35 -21.65 -28.42
C ILE A 295 -8.78 -22.74 -27.51
N ARG A 296 -7.88 -23.59 -28.01
CA ARG A 296 -7.27 -24.65 -27.21
C ARG A 296 -6.50 -24.08 -26.00
N GLN A 297 -5.74 -23.04 -26.23
CA GLN A 297 -4.95 -22.42 -25.12
C GLN A 297 -5.84 -21.75 -24.09
N TYR A 298 -6.85 -20.97 -24.49
CA TYR A 298 -7.80 -20.39 -23.54
C TYR A 298 -8.56 -21.45 -22.75
N GLN A 299 -9.00 -22.53 -23.42
CA GLN A 299 -9.69 -23.63 -22.75
C GLN A 299 -8.79 -24.31 -21.71
N ALA A 300 -7.52 -24.55 -22.03
CA ALA A 300 -6.55 -25.11 -21.09
C ALA A 300 -6.35 -24.18 -19.87
N VAL A 301 -6.27 -22.86 -20.09
CA VAL A 301 -6.21 -21.89 -18.99
C VAL A 301 -7.47 -21.98 -18.12
N LEU A 302 -8.65 -21.99 -18.71
CA LEU A 302 -9.94 -22.01 -18.00
C LEU A 302 -10.25 -23.35 -17.33
N GLU A 303 -9.60 -24.43 -17.73
CA GLU A 303 -9.66 -25.72 -17.01
C GLU A 303 -9.02 -25.63 -15.62
N HIS A 304 -7.90 -24.94 -15.50
CA HIS A 304 -7.20 -24.74 -14.24
C HIS A 304 -7.70 -23.49 -13.48
N TYR A 305 -8.09 -22.45 -14.20
CA TYR A 305 -8.53 -21.16 -13.67
C TYR A 305 -9.89 -20.75 -14.24
N PRO A 306 -11.01 -21.37 -13.78
CA PRO A 306 -12.35 -21.13 -14.35
C PRO A 306 -12.82 -19.67 -14.28
N ASP A 307 -12.32 -18.93 -13.30
CA ASP A 307 -12.66 -17.53 -13.02
C ASP A 307 -11.60 -16.53 -13.56
N PHE A 308 -10.75 -16.98 -14.49
CA PHE A 308 -9.81 -16.06 -15.15
C PHE A 308 -10.58 -15.20 -16.16
N GLU A 309 -11.03 -14.04 -15.70
CA GLU A 309 -11.95 -13.17 -16.43
C GLU A 309 -11.43 -12.77 -17.80
N GLU A 310 -10.17 -12.37 -17.90
CA GLU A 310 -9.55 -11.96 -19.16
C GLU A 310 -9.51 -13.11 -20.18
N ALA A 311 -9.33 -14.36 -19.73
CA ALA A 311 -9.37 -15.53 -20.60
C ALA A 311 -10.81 -15.85 -21.05
N LEU A 312 -11.81 -15.66 -20.19
CA LEU A 312 -13.23 -15.79 -20.56
C LEU A 312 -13.61 -14.78 -21.64
N VAL A 313 -13.21 -13.52 -21.46
CA VAL A 313 -13.45 -12.45 -22.44
C VAL A 313 -12.70 -12.71 -23.73
N GLY A 314 -11.43 -13.15 -23.66
CA GLY A 314 -10.61 -13.48 -24.82
C GLY A 314 -11.22 -14.63 -25.65
N LEU A 315 -11.56 -15.75 -25.00
CA LEU A 315 -12.19 -16.89 -25.64
C LEU A 315 -13.57 -16.54 -26.26
N GLY A 316 -14.36 -15.76 -25.51
CA GLY A 316 -15.64 -15.22 -26.00
C GLY A 316 -15.47 -14.40 -27.28
N GLY A 317 -14.43 -13.54 -27.33
CA GLY A 317 -14.07 -12.77 -28.52
C GLY A 317 -13.71 -13.66 -29.71
N VAL A 318 -12.83 -14.64 -29.50
CA VAL A 318 -12.46 -15.59 -30.58
C VAL A 318 -13.66 -16.38 -31.10
N TYR A 319 -14.59 -16.78 -30.21
CA TYR A 319 -15.83 -17.44 -30.65
C TYR A 319 -16.73 -16.51 -31.50
N LEU A 320 -16.85 -15.22 -31.09
CA LEU A 320 -17.63 -14.24 -31.87
C LEU A 320 -17.06 -14.03 -33.28
N GLU A 321 -15.75 -13.83 -33.38
CA GLU A 321 -15.05 -13.66 -34.66
C GLU A 321 -15.23 -14.88 -35.60
N ASN A 322 -15.37 -16.08 -35.00
CA ASN A 322 -15.58 -17.32 -35.73
C ASN A 322 -17.06 -17.75 -35.82
N GLN A 323 -18.00 -16.81 -35.64
CA GLN A 323 -19.45 -17.05 -35.78
C GLN A 323 -20.02 -18.10 -34.81
N ARG A 324 -19.38 -18.30 -33.66
CA ARG A 324 -19.75 -19.25 -32.59
C ARG A 324 -20.38 -18.52 -31.40
N GLN A 325 -21.40 -17.72 -31.68
CA GLN A 325 -22.01 -16.84 -30.65
C GLN A 325 -22.62 -17.62 -29.49
N ALA A 326 -23.21 -18.78 -29.76
CA ALA A 326 -23.80 -19.63 -28.73
C ALA A 326 -22.74 -20.12 -27.69
N ASP A 327 -21.50 -20.33 -28.16
CA ASP A 327 -20.40 -20.72 -27.26
C ASP A 327 -19.82 -19.51 -26.52
N ALA A 328 -19.91 -18.29 -27.06
CA ALA A 328 -19.41 -17.08 -26.46
C ALA A 328 -20.28 -16.60 -25.27
N ILE A 329 -21.61 -16.70 -25.39
CA ILE A 329 -22.57 -16.14 -24.39
C ILE A 329 -22.28 -16.62 -22.98
N PRO A 330 -22.17 -17.93 -22.65
CA PRO A 330 -21.96 -18.37 -21.27
C PRO A 330 -20.64 -17.87 -20.67
N LEU A 331 -19.59 -17.72 -21.49
CA LEU A 331 -18.30 -17.22 -21.05
C LEU A 331 -18.37 -15.72 -20.72
N LEU A 332 -18.95 -14.93 -21.61
CA LEU A 332 -19.09 -13.50 -21.47
C LEU A 332 -20.05 -13.13 -20.34
N ASP A 333 -21.15 -13.89 -20.17
CA ASP A 333 -22.05 -13.73 -19.03
C ASP A 333 -21.34 -14.08 -17.71
N HIS A 334 -20.45 -15.07 -17.69
CA HIS A 334 -19.62 -15.36 -16.53
C HIS A 334 -18.65 -14.22 -16.25
N ALA A 335 -17.93 -13.72 -17.27
CA ALA A 335 -17.00 -12.61 -17.14
C ALA A 335 -17.68 -11.33 -16.57
N THR A 336 -18.89 -10.98 -17.07
CA THR A 336 -19.63 -9.82 -16.54
C THR A 336 -20.11 -9.98 -15.11
N ARG A 337 -20.26 -11.20 -14.59
CA ARG A 337 -20.53 -11.44 -13.17
C ARG A 337 -19.29 -11.32 -12.31
N LEU A 338 -18.14 -11.78 -12.80
CA LEU A 338 -16.86 -11.68 -12.08
C LEU A 338 -16.40 -10.23 -12.00
N LYS A 339 -16.51 -9.50 -13.10
CA LYS A 339 -16.04 -8.12 -13.21
C LYS A 339 -17.10 -7.24 -13.89
N PRO A 340 -18.10 -6.77 -13.11
CA PRO A 340 -19.20 -5.97 -13.64
C PRO A 340 -18.79 -4.64 -14.26
N GLU A 341 -17.58 -4.17 -13.98
CA GLU A 341 -16.98 -2.95 -14.52
C GLU A 341 -16.21 -3.13 -15.82
N ASP A 342 -16.06 -4.36 -16.35
CA ASP A 342 -15.39 -4.56 -17.62
C ASP A 342 -16.31 -4.21 -18.81
N GLU A 343 -16.03 -3.07 -19.44
CA GLU A 343 -16.75 -2.59 -20.62
C GLU A 343 -16.66 -3.56 -21.80
N ILE A 344 -15.51 -4.24 -21.97
CA ILE A 344 -15.26 -5.14 -23.11
C ILE A 344 -16.13 -6.38 -23.00
N ALA A 345 -16.25 -6.95 -21.80
CA ALA A 345 -17.12 -8.10 -21.56
C ALA A 345 -18.59 -7.78 -21.92
N TRP A 346 -19.11 -6.64 -21.46
CA TRP A 346 -20.47 -6.21 -21.77
C TRP A 346 -20.68 -5.92 -23.26
N TYR A 347 -19.71 -5.26 -23.90
CA TYR A 347 -19.78 -4.98 -25.33
C TYR A 347 -19.84 -6.27 -26.15
N ARG A 348 -18.95 -7.24 -25.87
CA ARG A 348 -18.92 -8.55 -26.56
C ARG A 348 -20.18 -9.35 -26.26
N LEU A 349 -20.72 -9.32 -25.03
CA LEU A 349 -22.00 -9.97 -24.70
C LEU A 349 -23.15 -9.39 -25.53
N ALA A 350 -23.22 -8.05 -25.64
CA ALA A 350 -24.23 -7.41 -26.48
C ALA A 350 -24.13 -7.82 -27.97
N GLN A 351 -22.92 -8.02 -28.50
CA GLN A 351 -22.71 -8.53 -29.87
C GLN A 351 -23.20 -9.97 -30.02
N ALA A 352 -22.90 -10.84 -29.02
CA ALA A 352 -23.34 -12.23 -29.02
C ALA A 352 -24.86 -12.35 -28.97
N ASP A 353 -25.52 -11.62 -28.07
CA ASP A 353 -26.98 -11.60 -27.90
C ASP A 353 -27.70 -11.06 -29.15
N ARG A 354 -27.12 -10.00 -29.75
CA ARG A 354 -27.63 -9.49 -31.05
C ARG A 354 -27.61 -10.55 -32.14
N ALA A 355 -26.51 -11.27 -32.24
CA ALA A 355 -26.33 -12.27 -33.32
C ALA A 355 -27.21 -13.52 -33.13
N THR A 356 -27.57 -13.85 -31.87
CA THR A 356 -28.50 -14.95 -31.54
C THR A 356 -29.97 -14.51 -31.50
N GLY A 357 -30.24 -13.20 -31.56
CA GLY A 357 -31.60 -12.65 -31.53
C GLY A 357 -32.16 -12.45 -30.12
N ASP A 358 -31.37 -12.58 -29.05
CA ASP A 358 -31.79 -12.27 -27.69
C ASP A 358 -31.82 -10.75 -27.48
N ARG A 359 -32.98 -10.15 -27.79
CA ARG A 359 -33.18 -8.72 -27.64
C ARG A 359 -33.14 -8.23 -26.18
N ALA A 360 -33.54 -9.07 -25.23
CA ALA A 360 -33.58 -8.71 -23.83
C ALA A 360 -32.17 -8.71 -23.25
N GLY A 361 -31.39 -9.75 -23.49
CA GLY A 361 -29.97 -9.84 -23.13
C GLY A 361 -29.17 -8.68 -23.74
N GLN A 362 -29.33 -8.44 -25.04
CA GLN A 362 -28.69 -7.34 -25.75
C GLN A 362 -28.98 -5.98 -25.11
N ALA A 363 -30.26 -5.69 -24.82
CA ALA A 363 -30.63 -4.40 -24.20
C ALA A 363 -29.96 -4.20 -22.83
N LYS A 364 -29.94 -5.24 -21.98
CA LYS A 364 -29.26 -5.25 -20.68
C LYS A 364 -27.75 -5.01 -20.83
N ALA A 365 -27.12 -5.70 -21.76
CA ALA A 365 -25.69 -5.58 -21.96
C ALA A 365 -25.28 -4.21 -22.53
N ILE A 366 -26.08 -3.63 -23.45
CA ILE A 366 -25.89 -2.26 -23.96
C ILE A 366 -26.08 -1.23 -22.85
N GLU A 367 -27.09 -1.38 -21.99
CA GLU A 367 -27.30 -0.48 -20.86
C GLU A 367 -26.09 -0.45 -19.90
N ALA A 368 -25.59 -1.64 -19.53
CA ALA A 368 -24.40 -1.78 -18.69
C ALA A 368 -23.18 -1.15 -19.35
N PHE A 369 -22.91 -1.47 -20.61
CA PHE A 369 -21.80 -0.87 -21.38
C PHE A 369 -21.91 0.65 -21.44
N THR A 370 -23.07 1.20 -21.78
CA THR A 370 -23.28 2.65 -21.92
C THR A 370 -23.06 3.37 -20.58
N ARG A 371 -23.54 2.80 -19.48
CA ARG A 371 -23.33 3.34 -18.13
C ARG A 371 -21.85 3.41 -17.79
N LEU A 372 -21.09 2.35 -18.00
CA LEU A 372 -19.67 2.28 -17.72
C LEU A 372 -18.90 3.24 -18.62
N HIS A 373 -19.16 3.19 -19.93
CA HIS A 373 -18.49 4.01 -20.92
C HIS A 373 -18.71 5.51 -20.69
N SER A 374 -19.90 5.93 -20.21
CA SER A 374 -20.20 7.31 -19.89
C SER A 374 -19.57 7.79 -18.56
N SER A 375 -19.31 6.89 -17.65
CA SER A 375 -18.68 7.19 -16.34
C SER A 375 -17.17 7.28 -16.40
N THR A 376 -16.54 6.71 -17.43
CA THR A 376 -15.07 6.72 -17.60
C THR A 376 -14.61 8.05 -18.18
N PRO A 377 -13.78 8.86 -17.50
CA PRO A 377 -13.20 10.09 -18.05
C PRO A 377 -12.47 9.80 -19.36
N VAL A 378 -12.60 10.70 -20.35
CA VAL A 378 -11.97 10.57 -21.68
C VAL A 378 -10.46 10.30 -21.59
N THR A 379 -9.80 10.86 -20.58
CA THR A 379 -8.35 10.67 -20.29
C THR A 379 -7.99 9.29 -19.75
N LEU A 380 -8.97 8.51 -19.29
CA LEU A 380 -8.78 7.15 -18.74
C LEU A 380 -9.39 6.07 -19.62
N ARG A 381 -10.02 6.45 -20.75
CA ARG A 381 -10.51 5.47 -21.70
C ARG A 381 -9.33 4.77 -22.36
N LYS A 382 -9.34 3.44 -22.29
CA LYS A 382 -8.41 2.63 -23.07
C LYS A 382 -8.60 2.94 -24.57
N PRO A 383 -7.54 2.98 -25.38
CA PRO A 383 -7.68 2.97 -26.84
C PRO A 383 -8.59 1.82 -27.25
N ASP A 384 -9.32 2.01 -28.35
CA ASP A 384 -10.36 1.07 -28.83
C ASP A 384 -9.90 -0.39 -28.73
N ALA A 385 -10.86 -1.28 -28.42
CA ALA A 385 -10.68 -2.69 -28.09
C ALA A 385 -9.93 -3.55 -29.15
N ASP A 386 -9.57 -2.97 -30.28
CA ASP A 386 -8.68 -3.56 -31.29
C ASP A 386 -7.19 -3.36 -30.99
N ASP A 387 -6.84 -2.48 -30.03
CA ASP A 387 -5.48 -2.36 -29.53
C ASP A 387 -5.29 -3.34 -28.38
N ALA A 388 -4.56 -4.40 -28.65
CA ALA A 388 -4.20 -5.48 -27.76
C ALA A 388 -3.97 -5.03 -26.32
N ILE A 389 -4.55 -5.77 -25.38
CA ILE A 389 -4.29 -5.66 -23.93
C ILE A 389 -2.78 -5.57 -23.73
N THR A 390 -2.30 -4.39 -23.31
CA THR A 390 -0.86 -4.19 -23.11
C THR A 390 -0.40 -4.90 -21.84
N PRO A 391 0.81 -5.49 -21.82
CA PRO A 391 1.39 -6.15 -20.65
C PRO A 391 1.50 -5.29 -19.38
N GLN A 392 1.32 -3.98 -19.49
CA GLN A 392 1.33 -3.04 -18.36
C GLN A 392 0.17 -3.21 -17.37
N GLN A 393 -0.83 -4.03 -17.68
CA GLN A 393 -1.98 -4.32 -16.81
C GLN A 393 -1.74 -5.51 -15.88
N LEU A 394 -0.73 -6.32 -16.18
CA LEU A 394 -0.26 -7.37 -15.29
C LEU A 394 0.83 -6.74 -14.40
N GLY A 395 0.45 -6.21 -13.22
CA GLY A 395 1.41 -5.73 -12.23
C GLY A 395 2.41 -6.84 -11.85
N PRO A 396 3.54 -6.48 -11.23
CA PRO A 396 4.54 -7.45 -10.77
C PRO A 396 4.01 -8.51 -9.79
N ASP A 397 2.79 -8.32 -9.28
CA ASP A 397 2.14 -9.21 -8.30
C ASP A 397 1.32 -10.36 -8.93
N ALA A 398 1.26 -10.46 -10.25
CA ALA A 398 0.55 -11.56 -10.91
C ALA A 398 1.24 -12.93 -10.70
N GLU A 399 2.49 -12.95 -10.22
CA GLU A 399 3.24 -14.17 -9.93
C GLU A 399 2.85 -14.85 -8.61
N THR A 400 2.07 -14.20 -7.74
CA THR A 400 1.81 -14.70 -6.38
C THR A 400 0.36 -15.05 -6.08
N LYS A 401 -0.54 -15.00 -7.06
CA LYS A 401 -1.90 -15.54 -6.87
C LYS A 401 -1.92 -17.05 -7.09
N THR A 402 -1.27 -17.78 -6.20
CA THR A 402 -1.67 -19.16 -5.91
C THR A 402 -3.02 -19.07 -5.20
N PRO A 403 -4.06 -19.75 -5.67
CA PRO A 403 -5.32 -19.84 -4.91
C PRO A 403 -5.04 -20.54 -3.58
N GLN A 404 -5.46 -19.93 -2.49
CA GLN A 404 -5.63 -20.64 -1.22
C GLN A 404 -6.84 -21.56 -1.29
#